data_fa76baf3bc487b91d366691b73d4d2f6
#
_entry.id   fa76baf3bc487b91d366691b73d4d2f6
#
_cell.length_a   1.000
_cell.length_b   1.000
_cell.length_c   1.000
_cell.angle_alpha   90.00
_cell.angle_beta   90.00
_cell.angle_gamma   90.00
#
_symmetry.space_group_name_H-M   'P 1'
#
loop_
_entity.id
_entity.type
_entity.pdbx_description
1 polymer ?
#
loop_
_entity_poly.entity_id
_entity_poly.type
_entity_poly.pdbx_seq_one_letter_code
_entity_poly.pdbx_strand_id
1 'polypeptide(L)'
;RYIGSPKVKETDRIRGFSEAEMEQMDRTGIVKDVRDNTIFLTFDDWGTDASINHLLYVLRKHHAKGTFFIITWNVKNNPNLLRAIAEDGHDIASHTNRHRPMVWQTSNYGGNMTPMTEEEYAEDVRLSYEELQKTVGDVMVDGKPALTHYFRPPTLAISKSGIRSIMDAGFSY
;
A
#
# COMPACT_ATOMS: atom_id res chain seq x y z
N ARG A 1 6.22 -19.24 7.87
CA ARG A 1 7.66 -18.98 8.06
C ARG A 1 8.08 -17.84 7.15
N TYR A 2 8.47 -16.71 7.75
CA TYR A 2 9.01 -15.60 6.99
C TYR A 2 10.26 -16.03 6.22
N ILE A 3 10.27 -15.81 4.89
CA ILE A 3 11.43 -16.10 4.05
C ILE A 3 11.98 -14.75 3.58
N GLY A 4 13.00 -14.25 4.27
CA GLY A 4 13.70 -13.03 3.89
C GLY A 4 14.58 -13.23 2.65
N SER A 5 14.90 -12.13 1.96
CA SER A 5 15.89 -12.17 0.89
C SER A 5 17.28 -12.56 1.43
N PRO A 6 18.00 -13.50 0.83
CA PRO A 6 19.36 -13.89 1.26
C PRO A 6 20.39 -12.75 1.14
N LYS A 7 20.05 -11.67 0.42
CA LYS A 7 20.90 -10.49 0.24
C LYS A 7 20.73 -9.43 1.34
N VAL A 8 19.73 -9.58 2.21
CA VAL A 8 19.45 -8.64 3.31
C VAL A 8 19.67 -9.38 4.61
N LYS A 9 20.53 -8.88 5.46
CA LYS A 9 20.68 -9.45 6.80
C LYS A 9 19.33 -9.37 7.51
N GLU A 10 18.86 -10.49 7.99
CA GLU A 10 17.57 -10.66 8.66
C GLU A 10 17.36 -9.61 9.77
N THR A 11 18.46 -9.27 10.48
CA THR A 11 18.50 -8.25 11.52
C THR A 11 18.12 -6.82 11.07
N ASP A 12 18.25 -6.49 9.79
CA ASP A 12 18.04 -5.12 9.32
C ASP A 12 16.57 -4.85 8.96
N ARG A 13 15.80 -5.90 8.59
CA ARG A 13 14.38 -5.78 8.24
C ARG A 13 13.44 -6.01 9.42
N ILE A 14 13.83 -6.86 10.36
CA ILE A 14 13.00 -7.29 11.48
C ILE A 14 13.51 -6.78 12.83
N ARG A 15 14.44 -5.84 12.79
CA ARG A 15 15.05 -5.27 14.00
C ARG A 15 13.97 -4.70 14.93
N GLY A 16 13.91 -5.23 16.13
CA GLY A 16 12.99 -4.81 17.18
C GLY A 16 11.70 -5.61 17.29
N PHE A 17 11.46 -6.58 16.40
CA PHE A 17 10.37 -7.55 16.54
C PHE A 17 10.84 -8.80 17.30
N SER A 18 10.03 -9.27 18.22
CA SER A 18 10.21 -10.58 18.84
C SER A 18 9.75 -11.69 17.89
N GLU A 19 10.20 -12.91 18.14
CA GLU A 19 9.79 -14.08 17.37
C GLU A 19 8.28 -14.28 17.39
N ALA A 20 7.63 -14.05 18.53
CA ALA A 20 6.18 -14.15 18.68
C ALA A 20 5.42 -13.06 17.87
N GLU A 21 5.95 -11.84 17.81
CA GLU A 21 5.39 -10.77 16.96
C GLU A 21 5.51 -11.14 15.47
N MET A 22 6.64 -11.70 15.05
CA MET A 22 6.83 -12.15 13.67
C MET A 22 5.91 -13.32 13.30
N GLU A 23 5.74 -14.29 14.19
CA GLU A 23 4.78 -15.38 13.99
C GLU A 23 3.34 -14.89 13.90
N GLN A 24 2.98 -13.86 14.67
CA GLN A 24 1.67 -13.26 14.58
C GLN A 24 1.48 -12.52 13.26
N MET A 25 2.50 -11.82 12.78
CA MET A 25 2.50 -11.16 11.46
C MET A 25 2.34 -12.19 10.34
N ASP A 26 3.07 -13.30 10.38
CA ASP A 26 2.93 -14.40 9.43
C ASP A 26 1.51 -14.97 9.42
N ARG A 27 0.90 -15.12 10.57
CA ARG A 27 -0.49 -15.65 10.67
C ARG A 27 -1.53 -14.67 10.15
N THR A 28 -1.34 -13.38 10.34
CA THR A 28 -2.29 -12.34 9.91
C THR A 28 -2.11 -11.93 8.46
N GLY A 29 -0.90 -12.05 7.93
CA GLY A 29 -0.56 -11.75 6.54
C GLY A 29 -0.89 -12.87 5.55
N ILE A 30 -1.28 -14.06 6.03
CA ILE A 30 -1.63 -15.18 5.15
C ILE A 30 -3.11 -15.09 4.77
N VAL A 31 -3.36 -14.94 3.47
CA VAL A 31 -4.71 -15.09 2.91
C VAL A 31 -5.07 -16.58 2.97
N LYS A 32 -5.98 -16.94 3.89
CA LYS A 32 -6.51 -18.30 4.00
C LYS A 32 -7.65 -18.48 3.02
N ASP A 33 -7.89 -19.73 2.61
CA ASP A 33 -9.01 -20.09 1.75
C ASP A 33 -8.97 -19.52 0.32
N VAL A 34 -7.77 -19.27 -0.18
CA VAL A 34 -7.57 -18.95 -1.61
C VAL A 34 -7.75 -20.23 -2.43
N ARG A 35 -8.58 -20.15 -3.48
CA ARG A 35 -8.71 -21.28 -4.42
C ARG A 35 -7.40 -21.47 -5.16
N ASP A 36 -7.06 -22.70 -5.46
CA ASP A 36 -5.95 -23.04 -6.35
C ASP A 36 -6.10 -22.26 -7.67
N ASN A 37 -5.00 -21.76 -8.22
CA ASN A 37 -4.96 -20.93 -9.43
C ASN A 37 -5.54 -19.50 -9.27
N THR A 38 -5.58 -18.95 -8.07
CA THR A 38 -5.91 -17.55 -7.85
C THR A 38 -4.65 -16.68 -7.89
N ILE A 39 -4.71 -15.56 -8.63
CA ILE A 39 -3.66 -14.54 -8.68
C ILE A 39 -4.25 -13.22 -8.21
N PHE A 40 -3.58 -12.55 -7.27
CA PHE A 40 -3.90 -11.19 -6.86
C PHE A 40 -3.07 -10.19 -7.67
N LEU A 41 -3.75 -9.36 -8.45
CA LEU A 41 -3.10 -8.27 -9.19
C LEU A 41 -3.01 -7.05 -8.29
N THR A 42 -1.82 -6.52 -8.12
CA THR A 42 -1.59 -5.30 -7.34
C THR A 42 -0.78 -4.30 -8.14
N PHE A 43 -1.11 -3.02 -7.98
CA PHE A 43 -0.48 -1.92 -8.68
C PHE A 43 -0.09 -0.85 -7.67
N ASP A 44 1.17 -0.46 -7.67
CA ASP A 44 1.70 0.51 -6.73
C ASP A 44 1.90 1.87 -7.42
N ASP A 45 2.02 2.91 -6.62
CA ASP A 45 2.34 4.28 -7.01
C ASP A 45 1.18 5.05 -7.68
N TRP A 46 1.53 6.06 -8.47
CA TRP A 46 0.65 6.83 -9.34
C TRP A 46 1.39 7.11 -10.65
N GLY A 47 0.93 6.51 -11.70
CA GLY A 47 1.52 6.67 -13.03
C GLY A 47 1.07 7.95 -13.75
N THR A 48 1.36 8.01 -15.04
CA THR A 48 0.79 9.04 -15.92
C THR A 48 -0.66 8.71 -16.25
N ASP A 49 -1.46 9.73 -16.57
CA ASP A 49 -2.85 9.53 -16.99
C ASP A 49 -2.96 8.54 -18.16
N ALA A 50 -2.04 8.60 -19.11
CA ALA A 50 -2.02 7.69 -20.24
C ALA A 50 -1.77 6.23 -19.82
N SER A 51 -0.81 6.00 -18.92
CA SER A 51 -0.50 4.65 -18.45
C SER A 51 -1.62 4.04 -17.63
N ILE A 52 -2.24 4.82 -16.75
CA ILE A 52 -3.37 4.36 -15.92
C ILE A 52 -4.59 4.08 -16.79
N ASN A 53 -4.94 4.96 -17.74
CA ASN A 53 -6.04 4.71 -18.66
C ASN A 53 -5.81 3.46 -19.52
N HIS A 54 -4.58 3.21 -19.98
CA HIS A 54 -4.24 2.00 -20.71
C HIS A 54 -4.38 0.75 -19.83
N LEU A 55 -3.90 0.82 -18.59
CA LEU A 55 -4.06 -0.26 -17.62
C LEU A 55 -5.55 -0.59 -17.38
N LEU A 56 -6.38 0.41 -17.13
CA LEU A 56 -7.82 0.23 -16.96
C LEU A 56 -8.48 -0.38 -18.19
N TYR A 57 -8.08 0.03 -19.39
CA TYR A 57 -8.55 -0.58 -20.63
C TYR A 57 -8.24 -2.07 -20.69
N VAL A 58 -7.00 -2.46 -20.36
CA VAL A 58 -6.58 -3.87 -20.35
C VAL A 58 -7.35 -4.68 -19.31
N LEU A 59 -7.49 -4.14 -18.10
CA LEU A 59 -8.23 -4.81 -17.02
C LEU A 59 -9.69 -5.02 -17.37
N ARG A 60 -10.36 -4.01 -17.94
CA ARG A 60 -11.74 -4.14 -18.44
C ARG A 60 -11.85 -5.19 -19.53
N LYS A 61 -10.93 -5.17 -20.51
CA LYS A 61 -10.91 -6.12 -21.64
C LYS A 61 -10.82 -7.57 -21.16
N HIS A 62 -10.11 -7.81 -20.06
CA HIS A 62 -9.90 -9.16 -19.52
C HIS A 62 -10.78 -9.46 -18.30
N HIS A 63 -11.75 -8.60 -17.98
CA HIS A 63 -12.62 -8.73 -16.81
C HIS A 63 -11.83 -8.97 -15.50
N ALA A 64 -10.62 -8.42 -15.42
CA ALA A 64 -9.73 -8.56 -14.28
C ALA A 64 -9.92 -7.41 -13.30
N LYS A 65 -9.78 -7.71 -12.02
CA LYS A 65 -9.79 -6.73 -10.92
C LYS A 65 -8.44 -6.74 -10.22
N GLY A 66 -8.12 -5.66 -9.55
CA GLY A 66 -6.87 -5.54 -8.81
C GLY A 66 -6.98 -4.56 -7.66
N THR A 67 -5.96 -4.53 -6.83
CA THR A 67 -5.80 -3.58 -5.72
C THR A 67 -4.76 -2.55 -6.09
N PHE A 68 -5.13 -1.29 -6.01
CA PHE A 68 -4.26 -0.15 -6.31
C PHE A 68 -3.78 0.50 -5.02
N PHE A 69 -2.49 0.41 -4.75
CA PHE A 69 -1.81 1.07 -3.63
C PHE A 69 -1.32 2.45 -4.10
N ILE A 70 -2.01 3.49 -3.69
CA ILE A 70 -1.91 4.83 -4.28
C ILE A 70 -1.01 5.75 -3.45
N ILE A 71 -0.03 6.37 -4.10
CA ILE A 71 0.67 7.56 -3.58
C ILE A 71 -0.23 8.77 -3.78
N THR A 72 -0.72 9.35 -2.69
CA THR A 72 -1.83 10.30 -2.78
C THR A 72 -1.42 11.73 -3.13
N TRP A 73 -0.15 12.09 -2.96
CA TRP A 73 0.34 13.45 -3.27
C TRP A 73 -0.02 13.94 -4.68
N ASN A 74 -0.03 13.04 -5.65
CA ASN A 74 -0.30 13.36 -7.05
C ASN A 74 -1.78 13.23 -7.44
N VAL A 75 -2.62 12.64 -6.60
CA VAL A 75 -4.05 12.42 -6.89
C VAL A 75 -4.79 13.74 -7.16
N LYS A 76 -4.40 14.81 -6.47
CA LYS A 76 -4.95 16.16 -6.68
C LYS A 76 -4.84 16.66 -8.12
N ASN A 77 -3.93 16.10 -8.92
CA ASN A 77 -3.76 16.48 -10.33
C ASN A 77 -4.85 15.87 -11.22
N ASN A 78 -5.37 14.70 -10.84
CA ASN A 78 -6.48 14.05 -11.56
C ASN A 78 -7.31 13.13 -10.64
N PRO A 79 -8.10 13.71 -9.70
CA PRO A 79 -8.92 12.91 -8.78
C PRO A 79 -10.00 12.09 -9.52
N ASN A 80 -10.45 12.55 -10.68
CA ASN A 80 -11.43 11.83 -11.50
C ASN A 80 -10.88 10.49 -12.01
N LEU A 81 -9.58 10.41 -12.26
CA LEU A 81 -8.95 9.16 -12.68
C LEU A 81 -8.92 8.15 -11.53
N LEU A 82 -8.66 8.59 -10.30
CA LEU A 82 -8.75 7.72 -9.12
C LEU A 82 -10.19 7.23 -8.91
N ARG A 83 -11.20 8.10 -9.08
CA ARG A 83 -12.60 7.67 -9.05
C ARG A 83 -12.91 6.63 -10.11
N ALA A 84 -12.43 6.81 -11.33
CA ALA A 84 -12.63 5.84 -12.41
C ALA A 84 -12.03 4.47 -12.07
N ILE A 85 -10.85 4.42 -11.41
CA ILE A 85 -10.27 3.16 -10.93
C ILE A 85 -11.22 2.48 -9.93
N ALA A 86 -11.72 3.23 -8.95
CA ALA A 86 -12.63 2.72 -7.94
C ALA A 86 -13.97 2.27 -8.54
N GLU A 87 -14.59 3.08 -9.41
CA GLU A 87 -15.87 2.81 -10.06
C GLU A 87 -15.80 1.61 -11.03
N ASP A 88 -14.63 1.32 -11.58
CA ASP A 88 -14.38 0.09 -12.34
C ASP A 88 -14.36 -1.18 -11.46
N GLY A 89 -14.48 -1.05 -10.14
CA GLY A 89 -14.55 -2.16 -9.20
C GLY A 89 -13.20 -2.68 -8.77
N HIS A 90 -12.19 -1.81 -8.75
CA HIS A 90 -10.89 -2.11 -8.17
C HIS A 90 -10.84 -1.66 -6.70
N ASP A 91 -10.07 -2.37 -5.88
CA ASP A 91 -9.77 -1.96 -4.52
C ASP A 91 -8.77 -0.81 -4.52
N ILE A 92 -9.05 0.19 -3.69
CA ILE A 92 -8.15 1.33 -3.46
C ILE A 92 -7.53 1.19 -2.08
N ALA A 93 -6.22 1.36 -2.00
CA ALA A 93 -5.42 1.20 -0.79
C ALA A 93 -4.36 2.30 -0.70
N SER A 94 -3.78 2.50 0.48
CA SER A 94 -2.76 3.51 0.69
C SER A 94 -1.35 2.98 0.41
N HIS A 95 -0.56 3.81 -0.30
CA HIS A 95 0.89 3.64 -0.45
C HIS A 95 1.65 4.86 0.09
N THR A 96 1.14 5.45 1.17
CA THR A 96 1.54 6.73 1.77
C THR A 96 1.17 7.95 0.92
N ASN A 97 1.35 9.13 1.49
CA ASN A 97 1.13 10.37 0.75
C ASN A 97 2.33 10.72 -0.14
N ARG A 98 3.56 10.59 0.34
CA ARG A 98 4.78 11.07 -0.34
C ARG A 98 5.77 9.99 -0.73
N HIS A 99 5.42 8.72 -0.62
CA HIS A 99 6.29 7.57 -0.92
C HIS A 99 7.64 7.62 -0.19
N ARG A 100 7.70 8.14 1.03
CA ARG A 100 8.92 8.13 1.83
C ARG A 100 9.06 6.79 2.56
N PRO A 101 10.25 6.19 2.58
CA PRO A 101 10.45 4.91 3.23
C PRO A 101 10.19 5.02 4.73
N MET A 102 9.57 3.98 5.30
CA MET A 102 9.24 3.90 6.74
C MET A 102 10.34 3.22 7.57
N VAL A 103 11.55 3.21 7.06
CA VAL A 103 12.75 2.70 7.71
C VAL A 103 13.97 3.44 7.16
N TRP A 104 15.05 3.49 7.95
CA TRP A 104 16.32 3.98 7.45
C TRP A 104 16.80 3.10 6.29
N GLN A 105 16.95 3.66 5.11
CA GLN A 105 17.56 3.01 3.95
C GLN A 105 18.85 3.73 3.58
N THR A 106 19.95 3.00 3.55
CA THR A 106 21.15 3.42 2.85
C THR A 106 20.90 3.32 1.35
N SER A 107 21.30 4.32 0.65
CA SER A 107 21.04 4.79 -0.70
C SER A 107 21.15 3.80 -1.88
N ASN A 108 20.52 2.64 -1.88
CA ASN A 108 20.46 1.78 -3.07
C ASN A 108 19.54 2.30 -4.20
N TYR A 109 18.84 3.41 -3.97
CA TYR A 109 17.92 4.03 -4.92
C TYR A 109 18.29 5.49 -5.28
N GLY A 110 19.59 5.83 -5.23
CA GLY A 110 20.10 7.06 -5.85
C GLY A 110 19.73 8.38 -5.18
N GLY A 111 19.35 8.39 -3.92
CA GLY A 111 19.05 9.61 -3.19
C GLY A 111 19.20 9.43 -1.67
N ASN A 112 19.71 10.45 -0.99
CA ASN A 112 19.68 10.52 0.47
C ASN A 112 18.23 10.70 0.94
N MET A 113 17.49 9.61 1.07
CA MET A 113 16.17 9.65 1.68
C MET A 113 16.35 9.73 3.19
N THR A 114 16.17 10.90 3.75
CA THR A 114 16.10 11.09 5.21
C THR A 114 14.85 10.37 5.71
N PRO A 115 14.94 9.42 6.65
CA PRO A 115 13.77 8.81 7.23
C PRO A 115 12.92 9.86 7.93
N MET A 116 11.62 9.62 7.96
CA MET A 116 10.69 10.44 8.72
C MET A 116 10.74 10.06 10.20
N THR A 117 10.40 11.00 11.07
CA THR A 117 10.10 10.66 12.46
C THR A 117 8.79 9.84 12.54
N GLU A 118 8.51 9.30 13.72
CA GLU A 118 7.28 8.54 13.95
C GLU A 118 6.02 9.41 13.74
N GLU A 119 6.09 10.67 14.20
CA GLU A 119 5.04 11.66 14.01
C GLU A 119 4.85 12.03 12.53
N GLU A 120 5.94 12.19 11.80
CA GLU A 120 5.88 12.46 10.35
C GLU A 120 5.27 11.28 9.58
N TYR A 121 5.56 10.04 9.97
CA TYR A 121 4.91 8.85 9.39
C TYR A 121 3.43 8.83 9.67
N ALA A 122 3.04 9.03 10.92
CA ALA A 122 1.64 9.06 11.31
C ALA A 122 0.86 10.13 10.52
N GLU A 123 1.44 11.31 10.38
CA GLU A 123 0.84 12.41 9.60
C GLU A 123 0.76 12.08 8.11
N ASP A 124 1.80 11.50 7.51
CA ASP A 124 1.82 11.15 6.09
C ASP A 124 0.78 10.06 5.76
N VAL A 125 0.64 9.06 6.63
CA VAL A 125 -0.40 8.01 6.54
C VAL A 125 -1.80 8.61 6.69
N ARG A 126 -2.00 9.49 7.67
CA ARG A 126 -3.27 10.18 7.90
C ARG A 126 -3.68 11.01 6.68
N LEU A 127 -2.78 11.83 6.16
CA LEU A 127 -3.02 12.64 4.95
C LEU A 127 -3.35 11.77 3.75
N SER A 128 -2.67 10.65 3.60
CA SER A 128 -2.97 9.69 2.54
C SER A 128 -4.39 9.18 2.63
N TYR A 129 -4.82 8.73 3.79
CA TYR A 129 -6.17 8.20 3.96
C TYR A 129 -7.25 9.26 3.78
N GLU A 130 -7.03 10.47 4.30
CA GLU A 130 -7.96 11.59 4.12
C GLU A 130 -8.16 11.96 2.65
N GLU A 131 -7.09 11.98 1.85
CA GLU A 131 -7.20 12.25 0.40
C GLU A 131 -7.94 11.13 -0.33
N LEU A 132 -7.68 9.85 0.02
CA LEU A 132 -8.42 8.71 -0.51
C LEU A 132 -9.90 8.77 -0.10
N GLN A 133 -10.18 9.02 1.18
CA GLN A 133 -11.55 9.14 1.70
C GLN A 133 -12.33 10.27 1.03
N LYS A 134 -11.69 11.42 0.83
CA LYS A 134 -12.29 12.56 0.14
C LYS A 134 -12.61 12.25 -1.33
N THR A 135 -11.75 11.48 -1.98
CA THR A 135 -11.85 11.24 -3.43
C THR A 135 -12.75 10.06 -3.78
N VAL A 136 -12.70 8.98 -3.02
CA VAL A 136 -13.39 7.71 -3.33
C VAL A 136 -14.13 7.08 -2.15
N GLY A 137 -14.21 7.76 -1.01
CA GLY A 137 -14.82 7.20 0.19
C GLY A 137 -16.33 6.92 0.08
N ASP A 138 -16.99 7.51 -0.90
CA ASP A 138 -18.39 7.29 -1.23
C ASP A 138 -18.61 6.19 -2.28
N VAL A 139 -17.54 5.69 -2.91
CA VAL A 139 -17.66 4.71 -3.99
C VAL A 139 -17.90 3.32 -3.42
N MET A 140 -19.03 2.74 -3.82
CA MET A 140 -19.43 1.38 -3.44
C MET A 140 -19.49 0.50 -4.68
N VAL A 141 -18.92 -0.70 -4.59
CA VAL A 141 -18.96 -1.70 -5.66
C VAL A 141 -19.47 -3.01 -5.10
N ASP A 142 -20.55 -3.53 -5.67
CA ASP A 142 -21.22 -4.76 -5.21
C ASP A 142 -21.52 -4.75 -3.69
N GLY A 143 -21.92 -3.58 -3.16
CA GLY A 143 -22.26 -3.38 -1.75
C GLY A 143 -21.06 -3.28 -0.80
N LYS A 144 -19.84 -3.15 -1.32
CA LYS A 144 -18.62 -2.98 -0.53
C LYS A 144 -17.95 -1.66 -0.88
N PRO A 145 -17.32 -0.97 0.09
CA PRO A 145 -16.49 0.19 -0.21
C PRO A 145 -15.34 -0.18 -1.13
N ALA A 146 -15.08 0.64 -2.15
CA ALA A 146 -13.89 0.51 -2.99
C ALA A 146 -12.63 0.91 -2.21
N LEU A 147 -12.74 1.87 -1.29
CA LEU A 147 -11.65 2.24 -0.39
C LEU A 147 -11.49 1.19 0.70
N THR A 148 -10.33 0.59 0.76
CA THR A 148 -9.95 -0.42 1.75
C THR A 148 -9.08 0.18 2.86
N HIS A 149 -8.85 -0.58 3.91
CA HIS A 149 -7.86 -0.27 4.95
C HIS A 149 -6.51 -0.97 4.71
N TYR A 150 -6.26 -1.46 3.49
CA TYR A 150 -4.97 -2.05 3.15
C TYR A 150 -3.92 -0.96 3.00
N PHE A 151 -2.70 -1.31 3.38
CA PHE A 151 -1.55 -0.44 3.32
C PHE A 151 -0.34 -1.20 2.76
N ARG A 152 0.41 -0.55 1.89
CA ARG A 152 1.71 -1.07 1.45
C ARG A 152 2.80 -0.05 1.76
N PRO A 153 3.82 -0.41 2.55
CA PRO A 153 4.92 0.51 2.83
C PRO A 153 5.76 0.75 1.57
N PRO A 154 6.21 1.99 1.34
CA PRO A 154 7.14 2.28 0.26
C PRO A 154 8.36 1.37 0.29
N THR A 155 8.78 0.89 -0.88
CA THR A 155 9.91 -0.05 -1.05
C THR A 155 9.76 -1.39 -0.31
N LEU A 156 8.57 -1.70 0.20
CA LEU A 156 8.27 -2.85 1.06
C LEU A 156 9.12 -2.90 2.34
N ALA A 157 9.67 -1.77 2.75
CA ALA A 157 10.51 -1.66 3.93
C ALA A 157 9.78 -0.88 5.02
N ILE A 158 9.72 -1.47 6.21
CA ILE A 158 9.00 -0.89 7.34
C ILE A 158 9.73 -1.19 8.65
N SER A 159 9.68 -0.23 9.57
CA SER A 159 10.17 -0.38 10.93
C SER A 159 9.05 -0.77 11.90
N LYS A 160 9.41 -1.18 13.10
CA LYS A 160 8.44 -1.45 14.18
C LYS A 160 7.58 -0.23 14.51
N SER A 161 8.17 0.97 14.53
CA SER A 161 7.44 2.23 14.72
C SER A 161 6.52 2.53 13.53
N GLY A 162 6.98 2.28 12.32
CA GLY A 162 6.16 2.41 11.11
C GLY A 162 4.93 1.52 11.14
N ILE A 163 5.07 0.25 11.53
CA ILE A 163 3.93 -0.67 11.68
C ILE A 163 2.93 -0.15 12.72
N ARG A 164 3.41 0.32 13.88
CA ARG A 164 2.53 0.88 14.90
C ARG A 164 1.74 2.07 14.35
N SER A 165 2.41 3.02 13.69
CA SER A 165 1.74 4.18 13.09
C SER A 165 0.65 3.78 12.09
N ILE A 166 0.86 2.71 11.30
CA ILE A 166 -0.13 2.19 10.37
C ILE A 166 -1.32 1.57 11.12
N MET A 167 -1.04 0.73 12.10
CA MET A 167 -2.08 0.04 12.87
C MET A 167 -2.90 1.03 13.71
N ASP A 168 -2.26 2.03 14.32
CA ASP A 168 -2.93 3.09 15.10
C ASP A 168 -3.83 3.96 14.19
N ALA A 169 -3.48 4.10 12.92
CA ALA A 169 -4.32 4.74 11.91
C ALA A 169 -5.45 3.83 11.37
N GLY A 170 -5.54 2.58 11.83
CA GLY A 170 -6.61 1.64 11.46
C GLY A 170 -6.36 0.88 10.16
N PHE A 171 -5.13 0.85 9.66
CA PHE A 171 -4.78 0.07 8.47
C PHE A 171 -4.35 -1.37 8.80
N SER A 172 -4.51 -2.24 7.80
CA SER A 172 -3.93 -3.58 7.73
C SER A 172 -2.88 -3.63 6.61
N TYR A 173 -1.78 -4.29 6.84
CA TYR A 173 -0.70 -4.40 5.84
C TYR A 173 -0.31 -5.86 5.63
#